data_d319d1122f86710c9e23f24dbafe43b1
#
_entry.id   d319d1122f86710c9e23f24dbafe43b1
#
_cell.length_a   1.000
_cell.length_b   1.000
_cell.length_c   1.000
_cell.angle_alpha   90.00
_cell.angle_beta   90.00
_cell.angle_gamma   90.00
#
_symmetry.space_group_name_H-M   'P 1'
#
loop_
_entity.id
_entity.type
_entity.pdbx_description
1 polymer ?
#
loop_
_entity_poly.entity_id
_entity_poly.type
_entity_poly.pdbx_seq_one_letter_code
_entity_poly.pdbx_strand_id
1 'polypeptide(L)'
;MTLELIEPVKSILSDVEAATGKPLKFVEKDDLDSFAAVKIARRSMPAHVVFYRKQHDAIINHLVAHECGHILRMFGAAEEKRLIPAKSRDDRAVLQEIEGDLKKISKMIPMRELVQVVGTWRNGLMTQLTNYPPDIMIEKWIYDGYPELRPYQLQSLERQNKQALKGISRNVQMITPAKIYNSSNIMNYAFFNILGGYTKADLARPYRNTPFSNMGKQLIKLTEKDYVNSYEGDISMIDKWAEFLGLSKWYDWIGFEDVPLDYLNSV
;
A
#
# COMPACT_ATOMS: atom_id res chain seq x y z
N MET A 1 10.37 22.86 -11.17
CA MET A 1 11.49 22.79 -10.18
C MET A 1 12.13 21.43 -10.32
N THR A 2 13.46 21.32 -10.40
CA THR A 2 14.11 20.01 -10.49
C THR A 2 14.12 19.41 -9.08
N LEU A 3 13.65 18.15 -8.93
CA LEU A 3 13.63 17.45 -7.65
C LEU A 3 15.07 17.21 -7.18
N GLU A 4 15.44 17.75 -6.02
CA GLU A 4 16.77 17.53 -5.44
C GLU A 4 16.77 16.25 -4.61
N LEU A 5 17.46 15.22 -5.13
CA LEU A 5 17.59 13.92 -4.48
C LEU A 5 19.03 13.73 -3.95
N ILE A 6 19.16 13.14 -2.77
CA ILE A 6 20.44 12.80 -2.16
C ILE A 6 21.10 11.60 -2.87
N GLU A 7 22.43 11.43 -2.69
CA GLU A 7 23.21 10.39 -3.41
C GLU A 7 22.67 8.95 -3.26
N PRO A 8 22.27 8.47 -2.09
CA PRO A 8 21.69 7.11 -1.98
C PRO A 8 20.49 6.90 -2.91
N VAL A 9 19.63 7.91 -3.06
CA VAL A 9 18.46 7.82 -3.95
C VAL A 9 18.88 7.81 -5.41
N LYS A 10 19.87 8.61 -5.80
CA LYS A 10 20.40 8.61 -7.18
C LYS A 10 21.00 7.26 -7.55
N SER A 11 21.70 6.60 -6.61
CA SER A 11 22.17 5.23 -6.79
C SER A 11 21.03 4.26 -7.04
N ILE A 12 19.96 4.33 -6.21
CA ILE A 12 18.76 3.50 -6.40
C ILE A 12 18.10 3.73 -7.77
N LEU A 13 18.05 4.98 -8.25
CA LEU A 13 17.53 5.27 -9.60
C LEU A 13 18.36 4.59 -10.69
N SER A 14 19.68 4.59 -10.55
CA SER A 14 20.59 3.90 -11.47
C SER A 14 20.39 2.38 -11.43
N ASP A 15 20.16 1.81 -10.26
CA ASP A 15 19.86 0.38 -10.11
C ASP A 15 18.53 0.01 -10.79
N VAL A 16 17.51 0.86 -10.68
CA VAL A 16 16.24 0.67 -11.39
C VAL A 16 16.44 0.70 -12.90
N GLU A 17 17.19 1.68 -13.42
CA GLU A 17 17.47 1.76 -14.86
C GLU A 17 18.26 0.55 -15.36
N ALA A 18 19.26 0.11 -14.60
CA ALA A 18 20.04 -1.09 -14.90
C ALA A 18 19.19 -2.37 -14.90
N ALA A 19 18.28 -2.52 -13.93
CA ALA A 19 17.43 -3.70 -13.78
C ALA A 19 16.31 -3.77 -14.83
N THR A 20 15.80 -2.63 -15.29
CA THR A 20 14.60 -2.55 -16.14
C THR A 20 14.88 -2.12 -17.57
N GLY A 21 16.04 -1.52 -17.84
CA GLY A 21 16.39 -0.87 -19.11
C GLY A 21 15.56 0.40 -19.37
N LYS A 22 14.89 0.97 -18.35
CA LYS A 22 13.98 2.11 -18.49
C LYS A 22 14.28 3.17 -17.43
N PRO A 23 14.35 4.47 -17.83
CA PRO A 23 14.56 5.56 -16.89
C PRO A 23 13.31 5.84 -16.07
N LEU A 24 13.49 6.57 -14.96
CA LEU A 24 12.39 7.16 -14.20
C LEU A 24 12.14 8.60 -14.62
N LYS A 25 10.85 8.94 -14.72
CA LYS A 25 10.36 10.31 -14.85
C LYS A 25 9.61 10.72 -13.60
N PHE A 26 9.75 11.98 -13.22
CA PHE A 26 9.09 12.57 -12.07
C PHE A 26 8.00 13.52 -12.53
N VAL A 27 6.80 13.36 -12.01
CA VAL A 27 5.64 14.16 -12.36
C VAL A 27 4.99 14.71 -11.10
N GLU A 28 4.92 16.04 -11.02
CA GLU A 28 4.23 16.73 -9.95
C GLU A 28 2.72 16.60 -10.13
N LYS A 29 2.01 16.21 -9.07
CA LYS A 29 0.56 16.02 -9.08
C LYS A 29 -0.04 16.45 -7.74
N ASP A 30 -0.86 17.50 -7.76
CA ASP A 30 -1.42 18.10 -6.51
C ASP A 30 -2.54 17.25 -5.89
N ASP A 31 -3.24 16.45 -6.69
CA ASP A 31 -4.42 15.67 -6.32
C ASP A 31 -4.13 14.19 -5.96
N LEU A 32 -2.88 13.86 -5.59
CA LEU A 32 -2.55 12.51 -5.13
C LEU A 32 -3.20 12.20 -3.77
N ASP A 33 -3.86 11.04 -3.68
CA ASP A 33 -4.37 10.52 -2.41
C ASP A 33 -3.25 10.01 -1.49
N SER A 34 -2.13 9.53 -2.08
CA SER A 34 -0.90 9.11 -1.40
C SER A 34 0.13 10.26 -1.31
N PHE A 35 1.23 10.03 -0.61
CA PHE A 35 2.36 10.97 -0.57
C PHE A 35 3.18 10.94 -1.86
N ALA A 36 3.35 9.75 -2.42
CA ALA A 36 3.89 9.48 -3.75
C ALA A 36 3.20 8.25 -4.33
N ALA A 37 3.39 7.99 -5.62
CA ALA A 37 2.92 6.78 -6.29
C ALA A 37 3.77 6.51 -7.52
N VAL A 38 3.97 5.25 -7.87
CA VAL A 38 4.69 4.86 -9.08
C VAL A 38 3.77 4.23 -10.12
N LYS A 39 3.93 4.65 -11.35
CA LYS A 39 3.43 3.93 -12.53
C LYS A 39 4.59 3.14 -13.13
N ILE A 40 4.61 1.86 -12.85
CA ILE A 40 5.64 0.95 -13.36
C ILE A 40 5.46 0.79 -14.87
N ALA A 41 6.57 0.92 -15.62
CA ALA A 41 6.52 0.88 -17.08
C ALA A 41 6.34 -0.54 -17.59
N ARG A 42 5.30 -0.77 -18.39
CA ARG A 42 5.12 -1.98 -19.21
C ARG A 42 6.06 -1.96 -20.43
N ARG A 43 6.11 -3.08 -21.19
CA ARG A 43 6.95 -3.18 -22.38
C ARG A 43 6.84 -1.99 -23.34
N SER A 44 5.62 -1.57 -23.64
CA SER A 44 5.31 -0.49 -24.58
C SER A 44 5.59 0.92 -24.05
N MET A 45 5.87 1.06 -22.74
CA MET A 45 6.09 2.37 -22.13
C MET A 45 7.57 2.72 -22.08
N PRO A 46 7.96 3.98 -22.38
CA PRO A 46 9.38 4.37 -22.49
C PRO A 46 10.04 4.61 -21.12
N ALA A 47 9.30 4.77 -20.04
CA ALA A 47 9.83 5.12 -18.72
C ALA A 47 8.86 4.74 -17.61
N HIS A 48 9.38 4.48 -16.42
CA HIS A 48 8.59 4.49 -15.19
C HIS A 48 8.25 5.93 -14.82
N VAL A 49 7.14 6.15 -14.12
CA VAL A 49 6.74 7.49 -13.69
C VAL A 49 6.49 7.49 -12.20
N VAL A 50 7.21 8.34 -11.47
CA VAL A 50 6.95 8.62 -10.06
C VAL A 50 6.16 9.91 -9.96
N PHE A 51 4.94 9.81 -9.45
CA PHE A 51 4.12 10.97 -9.13
C PHE A 51 4.42 11.41 -7.70
N TYR A 52 4.49 12.71 -7.45
CA TYR A 52 4.71 13.27 -6.13
C TYR A 52 3.94 14.57 -5.95
N ARG A 53 3.61 14.92 -4.71
CA ARG A 53 2.92 16.17 -4.42
C ARG A 53 3.87 17.35 -4.54
N LYS A 54 3.38 18.47 -5.05
CA LYS A 54 4.12 19.76 -5.14
C LYS A 54 4.65 20.22 -3.79
N GLN A 55 3.83 20.12 -2.77
CA GLN A 55 4.22 20.43 -1.40
C GLN A 55 4.90 19.22 -0.76
N HIS A 56 6.13 18.99 -1.15
CA HIS A 56 6.99 17.98 -0.55
C HIS A 56 8.11 18.63 0.25
N ASP A 57 8.66 17.88 1.17
CA ASP A 57 9.87 18.24 1.91
C ASP A 57 10.92 17.12 1.79
N ALA A 58 11.91 17.11 2.66
CA ALA A 58 13.02 16.17 2.61
C ALA A 58 12.59 14.68 2.64
N ILE A 59 11.36 14.35 3.08
CA ILE A 59 10.84 12.98 3.04
C ILE A 59 10.70 12.44 1.62
N ILE A 60 10.70 13.29 0.60
CA ILE A 60 10.63 12.87 -0.81
C ILE A 60 11.75 11.88 -1.15
N ASN A 61 12.92 12.01 -0.52
CA ASN A 61 14.02 11.08 -0.72
C ASN A 61 13.65 9.65 -0.30
N HIS A 62 13.00 9.49 0.84
CA HIS A 62 12.48 8.19 1.26
C HIS A 62 11.36 7.71 0.34
N LEU A 63 10.41 8.57 0.00
CA LEU A 63 9.28 8.20 -0.86
C LEU A 63 9.74 7.72 -2.24
N VAL A 64 10.69 8.40 -2.87
CA VAL A 64 11.26 7.96 -4.17
C VAL A 64 11.96 6.63 -4.03
N ALA A 65 12.77 6.42 -2.98
CA ALA A 65 13.44 5.15 -2.73
C ALA A 65 12.40 4.01 -2.53
N HIS A 66 11.31 4.28 -1.82
CA HIS A 66 10.21 3.35 -1.61
C HIS A 66 9.55 2.93 -2.92
N GLU A 67 9.18 3.89 -3.76
CA GLU A 67 8.57 3.61 -5.07
C GLU A 67 9.53 2.84 -6.01
N CYS A 68 10.83 3.12 -5.93
CA CYS A 68 11.86 2.33 -6.62
C CYS A 68 11.91 0.89 -6.10
N GLY A 69 11.69 0.69 -4.81
CA GLY A 69 11.60 -0.64 -4.20
C GLY A 69 10.52 -1.51 -4.84
N HIS A 70 9.33 -0.96 -5.11
CA HIS A 70 8.27 -1.68 -5.83
C HIS A 70 8.72 -2.10 -7.24
N ILE A 71 9.40 -1.20 -7.98
CA ILE A 71 9.91 -1.53 -9.33
C ILE A 71 10.94 -2.67 -9.25
N LEU A 72 11.94 -2.52 -8.38
CA LEU A 72 13.03 -3.51 -8.24
C LEU A 72 12.49 -4.88 -7.83
N ARG A 73 11.52 -4.94 -6.91
CA ARG A 73 10.89 -6.20 -6.51
C ARG A 73 10.17 -6.86 -7.66
N MET A 74 9.33 -6.13 -8.39
CA MET A 74 8.59 -6.67 -9.54
C MET A 74 9.54 -7.15 -10.64
N PHE A 75 10.56 -6.36 -10.99
CA PHE A 75 11.50 -6.72 -12.03
C PHE A 75 12.54 -7.78 -11.61
N GLY A 76 12.68 -8.03 -10.32
CA GLY A 76 13.39 -9.19 -9.78
C GLY A 76 12.73 -10.53 -10.07
N ALA A 77 11.44 -10.54 -10.41
CA ALA A 77 10.71 -11.73 -10.82
C ALA A 77 10.76 -11.94 -12.34
N ALA A 78 10.65 -13.20 -12.77
CA ALA A 78 10.45 -13.54 -14.18
C ALA A 78 9.15 -12.90 -14.70
N GLU A 79 9.14 -12.52 -15.98
CA GLU A 79 8.06 -11.68 -16.52
C GLU A 79 6.67 -12.31 -16.38
N GLU A 80 6.57 -13.62 -16.65
CA GLU A 80 5.33 -14.39 -16.54
C GLU A 80 4.79 -14.52 -15.10
N LYS A 81 5.61 -14.18 -14.11
CA LYS A 81 5.25 -14.17 -12.68
C LYS A 81 4.90 -12.78 -12.16
N ARG A 82 4.99 -11.75 -12.98
CA ARG A 82 4.63 -10.38 -12.61
C ARG A 82 3.12 -10.22 -12.66
N LEU A 83 2.48 -10.42 -11.53
CA LEU A 83 1.04 -10.27 -11.36
C LEU A 83 0.76 -8.98 -10.59
N ILE A 84 -0.33 -8.32 -10.93
CA ILE A 84 -0.83 -7.20 -10.15
C ILE A 84 -2.26 -7.47 -9.68
N PRO A 85 -2.64 -6.94 -8.50
CA PRO A 85 -4.01 -7.08 -8.02
C PRO A 85 -4.94 -6.20 -8.85
N ALA A 86 -6.03 -6.78 -9.31
CA ALA A 86 -7.12 -6.11 -9.98
C ALA A 86 -8.40 -6.23 -9.17
N LYS A 87 -9.33 -5.31 -9.38
CA LYS A 87 -10.65 -5.37 -8.79
C LYS A 87 -11.32 -6.70 -9.15
N SER A 88 -11.89 -7.39 -8.16
CA SER A 88 -12.62 -8.63 -8.40
C SER A 88 -13.71 -8.45 -9.46
N ARG A 89 -13.86 -9.45 -10.31
CA ARG A 89 -14.92 -9.52 -11.32
C ARG A 89 -16.29 -9.77 -10.70
N ASP A 90 -16.33 -10.32 -9.48
CA ASP A 90 -17.58 -10.58 -8.75
C ASP A 90 -17.87 -9.47 -7.71
N ASP A 91 -18.15 -8.27 -8.21
CA ASP A 91 -18.55 -7.13 -7.36
C ASP A 91 -19.78 -7.45 -6.50
N ARG A 92 -20.67 -8.32 -6.99
CA ARG A 92 -21.89 -8.69 -6.26
C ARG A 92 -21.59 -9.48 -4.99
N ALA A 93 -20.67 -10.45 -5.06
CA ALA A 93 -20.27 -11.23 -3.90
C ALA A 93 -19.65 -10.34 -2.81
N VAL A 94 -18.79 -9.38 -3.20
CA VAL A 94 -18.18 -8.42 -2.29
C VAL A 94 -19.23 -7.54 -1.60
N LEU A 95 -20.20 -7.01 -2.37
CA LEU A 95 -21.26 -6.17 -1.81
C LEU A 95 -22.20 -6.95 -0.87
N GLN A 96 -22.47 -8.22 -1.14
CA GLN A 96 -23.27 -9.09 -0.26
C GLN A 96 -22.62 -9.23 1.13
N GLU A 97 -21.30 -9.30 1.23
CA GLU A 97 -20.61 -9.43 2.51
C GLU A 97 -20.78 -8.22 3.42
N ILE A 98 -21.08 -7.05 2.88
CA ILE A 98 -21.25 -5.80 3.64
C ILE A 98 -22.68 -5.25 3.57
N GLU A 99 -23.62 -5.93 2.90
CA GLU A 99 -24.98 -5.46 2.65
C GLU A 99 -25.73 -5.08 3.93
N GLY A 100 -25.60 -5.90 4.98
CA GLY A 100 -26.25 -5.63 6.27
C GLY A 100 -25.80 -4.33 6.91
N ASP A 101 -24.52 -3.98 6.78
CA ASP A 101 -23.98 -2.72 7.29
C ASP A 101 -24.37 -1.56 6.37
N LEU A 102 -24.36 -1.76 5.05
CA LEU A 102 -24.82 -0.72 4.10
C LEU A 102 -26.28 -0.32 4.35
N LYS A 103 -27.16 -1.27 4.67
CA LYS A 103 -28.56 -0.99 5.04
C LYS A 103 -28.68 -0.12 6.31
N LYS A 104 -27.76 -0.26 7.27
CA LYS A 104 -27.74 0.60 8.47
C LYS A 104 -27.18 1.99 8.13
N ILE A 105 -26.09 2.04 7.37
CA ILE A 105 -25.40 3.27 7.00
C ILE A 105 -26.26 4.13 6.07
N SER A 106 -27.08 3.52 5.19
CA SER A 106 -28.00 4.23 4.29
C SER A 106 -29.06 5.07 5.00
N LYS A 107 -29.29 4.83 6.31
CA LYS A 107 -30.14 5.69 7.14
C LYS A 107 -29.46 7.00 7.55
N MET A 108 -28.12 7.08 7.43
CA MET A 108 -27.31 8.22 7.85
C MET A 108 -26.68 8.97 6.65
N ILE A 109 -26.47 8.27 5.55
CA ILE A 109 -25.85 8.82 4.33
C ILE A 109 -26.82 8.65 3.16
N PRO A 110 -27.08 9.70 2.35
CA PRO A 110 -27.91 9.59 1.16
C PRO A 110 -27.39 8.50 0.20
N MET A 111 -28.29 7.75 -0.43
CA MET A 111 -27.94 6.60 -1.29
C MET A 111 -26.94 6.97 -2.40
N ARG A 112 -27.08 8.15 -3.00
CA ARG A 112 -26.17 8.63 -4.06
C ARG A 112 -24.73 8.76 -3.55
N GLU A 113 -24.55 9.30 -2.35
CA GLU A 113 -23.25 9.47 -1.71
C GLU A 113 -22.70 8.12 -1.25
N LEU A 114 -23.56 7.23 -0.73
CA LEU A 114 -23.17 5.92 -0.25
C LEU A 114 -22.51 5.08 -1.35
N VAL A 115 -23.01 5.10 -2.59
CA VAL A 115 -22.42 4.37 -3.72
C VAL A 115 -20.98 4.81 -3.98
N GLN A 116 -20.73 6.14 -3.98
CA GLN A 116 -19.39 6.70 -4.17
C GLN A 116 -18.46 6.34 -3.01
N VAL A 117 -18.95 6.47 -1.78
CA VAL A 117 -18.17 6.20 -0.57
C VAL A 117 -17.81 4.71 -0.46
N VAL A 118 -18.72 3.80 -0.83
CA VAL A 118 -18.44 2.34 -0.87
C VAL A 118 -17.26 2.04 -1.82
N GLY A 119 -17.25 2.67 -3.00
CA GLY A 119 -16.12 2.53 -3.93
C GLY A 119 -14.81 2.99 -3.30
N THR A 120 -14.80 4.16 -2.65
CA THR A 120 -13.63 4.70 -1.96
C THR A 120 -13.14 3.78 -0.83
N TRP A 121 -14.03 3.29 0.02
CA TRP A 121 -13.64 2.35 1.09
C TRP A 121 -13.04 1.06 0.56
N ARG A 122 -13.67 0.49 -0.47
CA ARG A 122 -13.16 -0.74 -1.10
C ARG A 122 -11.76 -0.51 -1.69
N ASN A 123 -11.61 0.54 -2.48
CA ASN A 123 -10.31 0.87 -3.09
C ASN A 123 -9.25 1.09 -2.01
N GLY A 124 -9.54 1.89 -0.99
CA GLY A 124 -8.61 2.13 0.12
C GLY A 124 -8.21 0.86 0.87
N LEU A 125 -9.17 -0.05 1.16
CA LEU A 125 -8.87 -1.32 1.81
C LEU A 125 -8.00 -2.21 0.93
N MET A 126 -8.29 -2.27 -0.38
CA MET A 126 -7.53 -3.08 -1.32
C MET A 126 -6.12 -2.53 -1.53
N THR A 127 -5.96 -1.21 -1.70
CA THR A 127 -4.65 -0.56 -1.75
C THR A 127 -3.82 -0.88 -0.50
N GLN A 128 -4.43 -0.82 0.69
CA GLN A 128 -3.77 -1.17 1.94
C GLN A 128 -3.34 -2.64 1.98
N LEU A 129 -4.23 -3.56 1.62
CA LEU A 129 -3.95 -5.00 1.60
C LEU A 129 -2.82 -5.35 0.64
N THR A 130 -2.81 -4.74 -0.54
CA THR A 130 -1.86 -5.10 -1.60
C THR A 130 -0.51 -4.40 -1.49
N ASN A 131 -0.44 -3.29 -0.74
CA ASN A 131 0.82 -2.57 -0.54
C ASN A 131 1.50 -2.94 0.78
N TYR A 132 0.79 -3.10 1.89
CA TYR A 132 1.45 -3.31 3.19
C TYR A 132 2.40 -4.51 3.26
N PRO A 133 2.07 -5.70 2.71
CA PRO A 133 3.05 -6.78 2.70
C PRO A 133 4.34 -6.42 1.96
N PRO A 134 4.35 -6.01 0.68
CA PRO A 134 5.59 -5.62 0.00
C PRO A 134 6.29 -4.42 0.67
N ASP A 135 5.53 -3.44 1.18
CA ASP A 135 6.10 -2.27 1.88
C ASP A 135 6.93 -2.68 3.10
N ILE A 136 6.53 -3.71 3.85
CA ILE A 136 7.32 -4.23 4.97
C ILE A 136 8.74 -4.60 4.52
N MET A 137 8.87 -5.25 3.38
CA MET A 137 10.19 -5.67 2.86
C MET A 137 10.95 -4.51 2.22
N ILE A 138 10.25 -3.60 1.55
CA ILE A 138 10.85 -2.38 0.98
C ILE A 138 11.38 -1.50 2.11
N GLU A 139 10.59 -1.27 3.14
CA GLU A 139 10.99 -0.45 4.28
C GLU A 139 12.19 -1.07 5.02
N LYS A 140 12.19 -2.40 5.17
CA LYS A 140 13.34 -3.11 5.74
C LYS A 140 14.58 -2.97 4.86
N TRP A 141 14.47 -3.11 3.55
CA TRP A 141 15.56 -2.94 2.60
C TRP A 141 16.15 -1.52 2.65
N ILE A 142 15.29 -0.48 2.72
CA ILE A 142 15.74 0.91 2.87
C ILE A 142 16.47 1.09 4.21
N TYR A 143 15.88 0.60 5.29
CA TYR A 143 16.45 0.75 6.63
C TYR A 143 17.82 0.10 6.77
N ASP A 144 17.99 -1.11 6.24
CA ASP A 144 19.23 -1.88 6.36
C ASP A 144 20.31 -1.35 5.38
N GLY A 145 19.93 -1.06 4.13
CA GLY A 145 20.85 -0.73 3.05
C GLY A 145 21.26 0.76 2.97
N TYR A 146 20.43 1.68 3.46
CA TYR A 146 20.62 3.12 3.24
C TYR A 146 20.47 3.92 4.55
N PRO A 147 21.47 3.89 5.43
CA PRO A 147 21.41 4.57 6.73
C PRO A 147 21.08 6.07 6.65
N GLU A 148 21.48 6.73 5.57
CA GLU A 148 21.23 8.14 5.32
C GLU A 148 19.74 8.45 5.10
N LEU A 149 18.96 7.45 4.68
CA LEU A 149 17.51 7.60 4.49
C LEU A 149 16.70 7.40 5.78
N ARG A 150 17.27 6.81 6.83
CA ARG A 150 16.54 6.48 8.06
C ARG A 150 15.79 7.66 8.72
N PRO A 151 16.36 8.88 8.78
CA PRO A 151 15.62 10.02 9.34
C PRO A 151 14.37 10.38 8.52
N TYR A 152 14.47 10.34 7.19
CA TYR A 152 13.35 10.62 6.27
C TYR A 152 12.32 9.50 6.29
N GLN A 153 12.77 8.25 6.37
CA GLN A 153 11.93 7.06 6.51
C GLN A 153 11.10 7.16 7.79
N LEU A 154 11.72 7.40 8.93
CA LEU A 154 11.00 7.50 10.20
C LEU A 154 9.96 8.63 10.16
N GLN A 155 10.33 9.80 9.66
CA GLN A 155 9.39 10.92 9.53
C GLN A 155 8.21 10.59 8.60
N SER A 156 8.46 9.89 7.50
CA SER A 156 7.42 9.44 6.57
C SER A 156 6.46 8.45 7.24
N LEU A 157 7.00 7.43 7.92
CA LEU A 157 6.22 6.42 8.63
C LEU A 157 5.39 7.02 9.78
N GLU A 158 5.92 7.99 10.51
CA GLU A 158 5.17 8.72 11.54
C GLU A 158 4.00 9.51 10.95
N ARG A 159 4.19 10.16 9.80
CA ARG A 159 3.10 10.85 9.08
C ARG A 159 2.03 9.89 8.60
N GLN A 160 2.45 8.77 8.00
CA GLN A 160 1.53 7.72 7.57
C GLN A 160 0.73 7.15 8.75
N ASN A 161 1.39 6.87 9.86
CA ASN A 161 0.73 6.41 11.09
C ASN A 161 -0.27 7.44 11.61
N LYS A 162 0.12 8.70 11.70
CA LYS A 162 -0.78 9.80 12.13
C LYS A 162 -2.02 9.93 11.22
N GLN A 163 -1.87 9.68 9.93
CA GLN A 163 -2.99 9.67 9.00
C GLN A 163 -3.89 8.45 9.24
N ALA A 164 -3.30 7.25 9.37
CA ALA A 164 -4.02 6.01 9.63
C ALA A 164 -4.84 6.05 10.93
N LEU A 165 -4.31 6.71 11.98
CA LEU A 165 -4.98 6.88 13.26
C LEU A 165 -6.32 7.63 13.18
N LYS A 166 -6.53 8.48 12.19
CA LYS A 166 -7.82 9.13 11.96
C LYS A 166 -8.93 8.10 11.68
N GLY A 167 -8.55 6.94 11.11
CA GLY A 167 -9.45 5.82 10.81
C GLY A 167 -10.00 5.10 12.05
N ILE A 168 -9.38 5.25 13.24
CA ILE A 168 -9.84 4.58 14.48
C ILE A 168 -11.05 5.30 15.11
N SER A 169 -11.34 6.53 14.69
CA SER A 169 -12.35 7.35 15.34
C SER A 169 -13.74 6.68 15.32
N ARG A 170 -14.54 6.95 16.38
CA ARG A 170 -15.92 6.46 16.49
C ARG A 170 -16.79 6.91 15.30
N ASN A 171 -16.57 8.11 14.79
CA ASN A 171 -17.32 8.61 13.64
C ASN A 171 -17.05 7.76 12.39
N VAL A 172 -15.78 7.42 12.12
CA VAL A 172 -15.42 6.53 11.00
C VAL A 172 -16.01 5.14 11.21
N GLN A 173 -15.95 4.59 12.43
CA GLN A 173 -16.55 3.30 12.77
C GLN A 173 -18.05 3.24 12.47
N MET A 174 -18.78 4.31 12.79
CA MET A 174 -20.26 4.36 12.62
C MET A 174 -20.69 4.37 11.14
N ILE A 175 -19.89 4.96 10.27
CA ILE A 175 -20.21 5.13 8.86
C ILE A 175 -19.48 4.16 7.92
N THR A 176 -18.63 3.27 8.44
CA THR A 176 -17.86 2.32 7.64
C THR A 176 -18.33 0.89 7.91
N PRO A 177 -18.54 0.04 6.88
CA PRO A 177 -18.86 -1.37 7.09
C PRO A 177 -17.84 -2.05 8.01
N ALA A 178 -18.34 -2.85 8.96
CA ALA A 178 -17.51 -3.45 10.01
C ALA A 178 -16.33 -4.25 9.46
N LYS A 179 -16.53 -4.98 8.36
CA LYS A 179 -15.48 -5.74 7.69
C LYS A 179 -14.34 -4.83 7.21
N ILE A 180 -14.67 -3.73 6.55
CA ILE A 180 -13.68 -2.75 6.06
C ILE A 180 -12.96 -2.08 7.22
N TYR A 181 -13.72 -1.57 8.19
CA TYR A 181 -13.19 -0.89 9.36
C TYR A 181 -12.23 -1.77 10.16
N ASN A 182 -12.65 -3.01 10.46
CA ASN A 182 -11.84 -3.93 11.25
C ASN A 182 -10.59 -4.38 10.48
N SER A 183 -10.73 -4.80 9.22
CA SER A 183 -9.60 -5.28 8.41
C SER A 183 -8.53 -4.20 8.25
N SER A 184 -8.93 -2.96 7.94
CA SER A 184 -8.00 -1.83 7.82
C SER A 184 -7.23 -1.58 9.12
N ASN A 185 -7.90 -1.55 10.26
CA ASN A 185 -7.24 -1.29 11.54
C ASN A 185 -6.39 -2.47 12.04
N ILE A 186 -6.75 -3.72 11.72
CA ILE A 186 -5.93 -4.90 11.98
C ILE A 186 -4.63 -4.84 11.16
N MET A 187 -4.72 -4.50 9.87
CA MET A 187 -3.55 -4.32 9.00
C MET A 187 -2.66 -3.17 9.48
N ASN A 188 -3.24 -2.02 9.84
CA ASN A 188 -2.49 -0.90 10.42
C ASN A 188 -1.69 -1.33 11.65
N TYR A 189 -2.31 -2.04 12.60
CA TYR A 189 -1.61 -2.53 13.77
C TYR A 189 -0.44 -3.44 13.39
N ALA A 190 -0.66 -4.43 12.51
CA ALA A 190 0.37 -5.38 12.11
C ALA A 190 1.53 -4.66 11.40
N PHE A 191 1.24 -3.82 10.43
CA PHE A 191 2.20 -3.06 9.65
C PHE A 191 3.07 -2.18 10.55
N PHE A 192 2.48 -1.28 11.33
CA PHE A 192 3.23 -0.38 12.20
C PHE A 192 3.97 -1.08 13.33
N ASN A 193 3.50 -2.25 13.78
CA ASN A 193 4.22 -3.03 14.77
C ASN A 193 5.49 -3.65 14.19
N ILE A 194 5.40 -4.26 12.99
CA ILE A 194 6.56 -4.86 12.32
C ILE A 194 7.59 -3.78 11.99
N LEU A 195 7.17 -2.64 11.42
CA LEU A 195 8.07 -1.53 11.11
C LEU A 195 8.72 -0.94 12.36
N GLY A 196 7.96 -0.81 13.44
CA GLY A 196 8.47 -0.35 14.73
C GLY A 196 9.54 -1.25 15.32
N GLY A 197 9.49 -2.56 15.02
CA GLY A 197 10.47 -3.54 15.51
C GLY A 197 11.89 -3.24 15.06
N TYR A 198 12.11 -2.86 13.80
CA TYR A 198 13.45 -2.53 13.28
C TYR A 198 13.76 -1.04 13.27
N THR A 199 12.80 -0.16 13.10
CA THR A 199 13.06 1.29 13.20
C THR A 199 13.27 1.77 14.64
N LYS A 200 12.97 0.92 15.64
CA LYS A 200 12.97 1.24 17.07
C LYS A 200 12.00 2.36 17.46
N ALA A 201 11.03 2.66 16.60
CA ALA A 201 9.97 3.62 16.85
C ALA A 201 8.69 2.90 17.31
N ASP A 202 8.03 3.43 18.35
CA ASP A 202 6.82 2.80 18.89
C ASP A 202 5.56 3.20 18.08
N LEU A 203 5.58 2.87 16.78
CA LEU A 203 4.52 3.24 15.85
C LEU A 203 3.17 2.56 16.16
N ALA A 204 3.19 1.35 16.71
CA ALA A 204 1.98 0.59 17.04
C ALA A 204 1.33 0.96 18.37
N ARG A 205 1.94 1.85 19.17
CA ARG A 205 1.45 2.22 20.50
C ARG A 205 -0.04 2.57 20.55
N PRO A 206 -0.59 3.40 19.61
CA PRO A 206 -1.99 3.78 19.64
C PRO A 206 -2.98 2.63 19.43
N TYR A 207 -2.52 1.53 18.81
CA TYR A 207 -3.36 0.36 18.51
C TYR A 207 -3.37 -0.71 19.60
N ARG A 208 -2.42 -0.68 20.59
CA ARG A 208 -2.22 -1.76 21.57
C ARG A 208 -3.43 -2.09 22.42
N ASN A 209 -4.19 -1.07 22.81
CA ASN A 209 -5.37 -1.21 23.66
C ASN A 209 -6.69 -1.13 22.85
N THR A 210 -6.65 -1.47 21.57
CA THR A 210 -7.81 -1.51 20.70
C THR A 210 -8.30 -2.95 20.50
N PRO A 211 -9.56 -3.15 20.07
CA PRO A 211 -10.06 -4.47 19.70
C PRO A 211 -9.24 -5.16 18.57
N PHE A 212 -8.49 -4.38 17.79
CA PHE A 212 -7.70 -4.87 16.65
C PHE A 212 -6.39 -5.55 17.05
N SER A 213 -5.88 -5.25 18.26
CA SER A 213 -4.54 -5.69 18.67
C SER A 213 -4.37 -7.22 18.69
N ASN A 214 -5.41 -7.96 19.07
CA ASN A 214 -5.33 -9.42 19.16
C ASN A 214 -5.23 -10.07 17.77
N MET A 215 -6.08 -9.68 16.83
CA MET A 215 -6.03 -10.13 15.44
C MET A 215 -4.74 -9.66 14.75
N GLY A 216 -4.33 -8.41 14.99
CA GLY A 216 -3.10 -7.87 14.44
C GLY A 216 -1.85 -8.62 14.92
N LYS A 217 -1.79 -9.07 16.20
CA LYS A 217 -0.70 -9.95 16.69
C LYS A 217 -0.67 -11.30 15.96
N GLN A 218 -1.82 -11.85 15.61
CA GLN A 218 -1.88 -13.08 14.82
C GLN A 218 -1.38 -12.85 13.40
N LEU A 219 -1.76 -11.72 12.78
CA LEU A 219 -1.30 -11.33 11.46
C LEU A 219 0.23 -11.10 11.42
N ILE A 220 0.80 -10.48 12.48
CA ILE A 220 2.25 -10.34 12.66
C ILE A 220 2.92 -11.70 12.67
N LYS A 221 2.45 -12.64 13.51
CA LYS A 221 3.02 -13.99 13.59
C LYS A 221 2.98 -14.74 12.28
N LEU A 222 1.88 -14.61 11.53
CA LEU A 222 1.74 -15.17 10.19
C LEU A 222 2.78 -14.59 9.25
N THR A 223 2.95 -13.25 9.28
CA THR A 223 3.94 -12.55 8.44
C THR A 223 5.36 -12.98 8.78
N GLU A 224 5.75 -12.96 10.05
CA GLU A 224 7.09 -13.34 10.51
C GLU A 224 7.45 -14.79 10.18
N LYS A 225 6.46 -15.69 10.23
CA LYS A 225 6.66 -17.10 9.95
C LYS A 225 6.81 -17.41 8.46
N ASP A 226 5.98 -16.81 7.63
CA ASP A 226 5.73 -17.30 6.28
C ASP A 226 6.23 -16.38 5.17
N TYR A 227 6.75 -15.17 5.49
CA TYR A 227 7.15 -14.23 4.46
C TYR A 227 8.49 -14.60 3.82
N VAL A 228 8.45 -14.86 2.52
CA VAL A 228 9.64 -15.03 1.68
C VAL A 228 9.98 -13.70 1.02
N ASN A 229 11.23 -13.25 1.13
CA ASN A 229 11.67 -11.97 0.57
C ASN A 229 11.89 -12.05 -0.95
N SER A 230 10.82 -12.11 -1.72
CA SER A 230 10.79 -12.05 -3.17
C SER A 230 9.46 -11.47 -3.64
N TYR A 231 9.33 -11.15 -4.92
CA TYR A 231 8.06 -10.66 -5.48
C TYR A 231 6.94 -11.71 -5.39
N GLU A 232 7.26 -12.98 -5.67
CA GLU A 232 6.29 -14.08 -5.48
C GLU A 232 5.94 -14.27 -4.00
N GLY A 233 6.88 -13.97 -3.11
CA GLY A 233 6.63 -13.92 -1.67
C GLY A 233 5.67 -12.80 -1.29
N ASP A 234 5.74 -11.65 -1.94
CA ASP A 234 4.79 -10.55 -1.76
C ASP A 234 3.38 -10.98 -2.14
N ILE A 235 3.21 -11.57 -3.34
CA ILE A 235 1.94 -12.11 -3.83
C ILE A 235 1.38 -13.12 -2.82
N SER A 236 2.19 -14.10 -2.42
CA SER A 236 1.79 -15.11 -1.44
C SER A 236 1.39 -14.50 -0.09
N MET A 237 2.09 -13.47 0.37
CA MET A 237 1.78 -12.82 1.66
C MET A 237 0.52 -11.97 1.58
N ILE A 238 0.26 -11.30 0.45
CA ILE A 238 -1.00 -10.61 0.18
C ILE A 238 -2.17 -11.61 0.24
N ASP A 239 -2.05 -12.77 -0.42
CA ASP A 239 -3.08 -13.81 -0.39
C ASP A 239 -3.33 -14.35 1.02
N LYS A 240 -2.27 -14.56 1.81
CA LYS A 240 -2.39 -15.01 3.21
C LYS A 240 -3.04 -13.95 4.10
N TRP A 241 -2.72 -12.67 3.91
CA TRP A 241 -3.40 -11.59 4.62
C TRP A 241 -4.87 -11.51 4.23
N ALA A 242 -5.16 -11.65 2.93
CA ALA A 242 -6.53 -11.66 2.41
C ALA A 242 -7.35 -12.83 2.98
N GLU A 243 -6.77 -14.04 3.02
CA GLU A 243 -7.41 -15.23 3.61
C GLU A 243 -7.70 -15.01 5.10
N PHE A 244 -6.69 -14.56 5.86
CA PHE A 244 -6.83 -14.28 7.30
C PHE A 244 -7.91 -13.24 7.61
N LEU A 245 -8.07 -12.22 6.76
CA LEU A 245 -9.05 -11.14 6.91
C LEU A 245 -10.39 -11.46 6.23
N GLY A 246 -10.51 -12.58 5.50
CA GLY A 246 -11.67 -12.95 4.70
C GLY A 246 -11.91 -12.00 3.52
N LEU A 247 -10.83 -11.56 2.86
CA LEU A 247 -10.85 -10.63 1.73
C LEU A 247 -10.45 -11.28 0.40
N SER A 248 -10.25 -12.61 0.35
CA SER A 248 -9.74 -13.32 -0.84
C SER A 248 -10.62 -13.15 -2.08
N LYS A 249 -11.90 -12.84 -1.92
CA LYS A 249 -12.83 -12.61 -3.04
C LYS A 249 -12.87 -11.16 -3.52
N TRP A 250 -12.10 -10.26 -2.88
CA TRP A 250 -12.20 -8.83 -3.15
C TRP A 250 -11.33 -8.36 -4.32
N TYR A 251 -10.40 -9.20 -4.77
CA TYR A 251 -9.49 -8.93 -5.88
C TYR A 251 -9.19 -10.21 -6.66
N ASP A 252 -8.68 -10.02 -7.87
CA ASP A 252 -8.13 -11.07 -8.73
C ASP A 252 -6.70 -10.69 -9.12
N TRP A 253 -5.85 -11.68 -9.38
CA TRP A 253 -4.54 -11.44 -9.96
C TRP A 253 -4.63 -11.42 -11.48
N ILE A 254 -3.98 -10.44 -12.11
CA ILE A 254 -3.85 -10.35 -13.58
C ILE A 254 -2.39 -10.17 -13.96
N GLY A 255 -2.00 -10.62 -15.14
CA GLY A 255 -0.66 -10.41 -15.67
C GLY A 255 -0.34 -8.92 -15.80
N PHE A 256 0.85 -8.52 -15.40
CA PHE A 256 1.25 -7.10 -15.42
C PHE A 256 1.14 -6.49 -16.83
N GLU A 257 1.53 -7.25 -17.87
CA GLU A 257 1.43 -6.79 -19.26
C GLU A 257 0.00 -6.84 -19.83
N ASP A 258 -0.92 -7.58 -19.18
CA ASP A 258 -2.31 -7.74 -19.62
C ASP A 258 -3.25 -6.64 -19.10
N VAL A 259 -2.73 -5.76 -18.24
CA VAL A 259 -3.52 -4.66 -17.66
C VAL A 259 -3.95 -3.68 -18.74
N PRO A 260 -5.24 -3.33 -18.86
CA PRO A 260 -5.69 -2.30 -19.79
C PRO A 260 -4.97 -0.97 -19.57
N LEU A 261 -4.68 -0.24 -20.67
CA LEU A 261 -3.90 1.02 -20.62
C LEU A 261 -4.61 2.11 -19.80
N ASP A 262 -5.91 2.12 -19.82
CA ASP A 262 -6.79 3.04 -19.09
C ASP A 262 -6.91 2.73 -17.60
N TYR A 263 -6.71 1.48 -17.20
CA TYR A 263 -6.75 1.05 -15.79
C TYR A 263 -5.75 1.79 -14.88
N LEU A 264 -4.60 2.16 -15.44
CA LEU A 264 -3.52 2.87 -14.73
C LEU A 264 -3.64 4.42 -14.78
N ASN A 265 -4.68 4.96 -15.40
CA ASN A 265 -4.94 6.40 -15.38
C ASN A 265 -5.81 6.84 -14.20
N SER A 266 -6.23 5.89 -13.36
CA SER A 266 -7.07 6.09 -12.17
C SER A 266 -6.28 6.00 -10.85
N VAL A 267 -4.93 6.08 -10.93
CA VAL A 267 -4.05 6.19 -9.76
C VAL A 267 -3.54 7.62 -9.66
#